data_5d87670377883c1b69e2c9252e81f8b8
#
_entry.id   5d87670377883c1b69e2c9252e81f8b8
#
_cell.length_a   1.000
_cell.length_b   1.000
_cell.length_c   1.000
_cell.angle_alpha   90.00
_cell.angle_beta   90.00
_cell.angle_gamma   90.00
#
_symmetry.space_group_name_H-M   'P 1'
#
loop_
_entity.id
_entity.type
_entity.pdbx_description
1 polymer ?
#
loop_
_entity_poly.entity_id
_entity_poly.type
_entity_poly.pdbx_seq_one_letter_code
_entity_poly.pdbx_strand_id
1 'polypeptide(L)'
;MKTIKAIIASLALFAMFAGTSAQAKVEIQWWHAFGGRLGELLDEQVNKFNASQNKYTVVHTRKGNYSETLNAGIAAFRAGQHPNILMVFEVGTASLMAAKGAYVPMYQLMKDAGQRFNPKGFVSAVSGYYTTTDGKMLSMPYNSSTPVLWVNKDLMKKAGLDPEMDLSTWKRVGNALDAAKAKGIDMPFCTCWHSWVHLENFSAYHNIPFATKSNGFAGLDTELSFNSPVHIKHIQTLGKWAQEGKFKYMGRRNEAGKNFRAGECMLMTESSAGYAGIKKEAKFEFGIRHLPYYGATEAPQNTIIGGSSLWALSGKSKEENKATAAFLAFLSRTDIQAKWHQDTGYLGVTTAAASATKKSGFYKSNPGTDLAGIQMMRNKVTQNSKGLRLGSFDQIRGIIDEEMEGVYNGTKTA
;
A
#
# COMPACT_ATOMS: atom_id res chain seq x y z
N MET A 1 48.51 -26.24 60.27
CA MET A 1 48.59 -25.23 59.19
C MET A 1 48.24 -25.79 57.78
N LYS A 2 47.71 -27.00 57.62
CA LYS A 2 47.31 -27.54 56.27
C LYS A 2 45.80 -27.49 56.01
N THR A 3 44.97 -27.25 57.01
CA THR A 3 43.51 -27.27 56.91
C THR A 3 42.88 -25.88 56.62
N ILE A 4 43.61 -24.78 56.79
CA ILE A 4 43.08 -23.44 56.55
C ILE A 4 43.24 -22.99 55.05
N LYS A 5 44.18 -23.61 54.30
CA LYS A 5 44.38 -23.25 52.91
C LYS A 5 43.36 -23.86 51.94
N ALA A 6 42.63 -24.92 52.34
CA ALA A 6 41.62 -25.58 51.52
C ALA A 6 40.28 -24.85 51.53
N ILE A 7 39.95 -24.04 52.54
CA ILE A 7 38.66 -23.32 52.65
C ILE A 7 38.67 -22.03 51.86
N ILE A 8 39.81 -21.39 51.61
CA ILE A 8 39.91 -20.13 50.85
C ILE A 8 39.87 -20.40 49.34
N ALA A 9 40.31 -21.59 48.87
CA ALA A 9 40.22 -21.96 47.43
C ALA A 9 38.80 -22.30 46.98
N SER A 10 37.92 -22.79 47.90
CA SER A 10 36.54 -23.11 47.58
C SER A 10 35.61 -21.91 47.50
N LEU A 11 35.91 -20.79 48.15
CA LEU A 11 35.14 -19.54 48.04
C LEU A 11 35.46 -18.72 46.77
N ALA A 12 36.65 -18.86 46.22
CA ALA A 12 37.03 -18.14 45.00
C ALA A 12 36.45 -18.77 43.70
N LEU A 13 36.00 -20.04 43.73
CA LEU A 13 35.37 -20.68 42.56
C LEU A 13 33.86 -20.44 42.48
N PHE A 14 33.21 -19.89 43.54
CA PHE A 14 31.76 -19.62 43.52
C PHE A 14 31.42 -18.21 43.07
N ALA A 15 32.41 -17.35 42.88
CA ALA A 15 32.22 -15.94 42.45
C ALA A 15 32.28 -15.73 40.93
N MET A 16 32.50 -16.79 40.10
CA MET A 16 32.59 -16.66 38.63
C MET A 16 31.33 -17.15 37.88
N PHE A 17 30.26 -17.52 38.57
CA PHE A 17 28.94 -17.74 37.98
C PHE A 17 27.97 -16.60 38.33
N ALA A 18 28.44 -15.37 38.26
CA ALA A 18 27.52 -14.23 38.00
C ALA A 18 27.08 -14.36 36.54
N GLY A 19 26.23 -15.35 36.26
CA GLY A 19 25.57 -15.49 35.00
C GLY A 19 24.90 -14.12 34.67
N THR A 20 25.36 -13.47 33.66
CA THR A 20 24.59 -12.40 33.04
C THR A 20 23.23 -13.00 32.72
N SER A 21 22.23 -12.74 33.57
CA SER A 21 20.85 -13.07 33.26
C SER A 21 20.56 -12.36 31.94
N ALA A 22 20.52 -13.12 30.87
CA ALA A 22 20.11 -12.58 29.58
C ALA A 22 18.71 -12.00 29.81
N GLN A 23 18.61 -10.68 29.90
CA GLN A 23 17.33 -10.02 30.08
C GLN A 23 16.43 -10.45 28.93
N ALA A 24 15.28 -11.04 29.24
CA ALA A 24 14.33 -11.48 28.23
C ALA A 24 14.01 -10.30 27.28
N LYS A 25 14.05 -10.56 25.99
CA LYS A 25 13.72 -9.54 25.00
C LYS A 25 12.27 -9.09 25.18
N VAL A 26 12.03 -7.79 25.05
CA VAL A 26 10.65 -7.27 25.01
C VAL A 26 10.02 -7.66 23.68
N GLU A 27 8.94 -8.43 23.74
CA GLU A 27 8.19 -8.86 22.56
C GLU A 27 7.09 -7.88 22.23
N ILE A 28 6.92 -7.56 20.95
CA ILE A 28 5.81 -6.79 20.41
C ILE A 28 5.13 -7.53 19.26
N GLN A 29 3.81 -7.35 19.15
CA GLN A 29 2.97 -7.97 18.14
C GLN A 29 2.65 -6.98 17.02
N TRP A 30 2.79 -7.42 15.77
CA TRP A 30 2.38 -6.67 14.58
C TRP A 30 1.36 -7.47 13.75
N TRP A 31 0.15 -6.92 13.58
CA TRP A 31 -0.87 -7.51 12.72
C TRP A 31 -0.91 -6.81 11.36
N HIS A 32 -0.93 -7.61 10.29
CA HIS A 32 -0.81 -7.12 8.91
C HIS A 32 -1.66 -7.92 7.92
N ALA A 33 -1.80 -7.39 6.68
CA ALA A 33 -2.62 -7.97 5.61
C ALA A 33 -1.82 -8.68 4.52
N PHE A 34 -0.49 -8.71 4.59
CA PHE A 34 0.33 -9.22 3.49
C PHE A 34 0.39 -10.73 3.44
N GLY A 35 0.28 -11.26 2.20
CA GLY A 35 0.52 -12.66 1.87
C GLY A 35 1.33 -12.77 0.58
N GLY A 36 1.61 -13.99 0.13
CA GLY A 36 2.41 -14.25 -1.05
C GLY A 36 3.79 -13.57 -0.98
N ARG A 37 4.29 -13.05 -2.12
CA ARG A 37 5.63 -12.43 -2.16
C ARG A 37 5.78 -11.24 -1.22
N LEU A 38 4.73 -10.44 -1.03
CA LEU A 38 4.78 -9.31 -0.09
C LEU A 38 4.92 -9.79 1.37
N GLY A 39 4.28 -10.90 1.74
CA GLY A 39 4.46 -11.54 3.04
C GLY A 39 5.89 -12.02 3.26
N GLU A 40 6.46 -12.72 2.28
CA GLU A 40 7.86 -13.18 2.33
C GLU A 40 8.84 -12.01 2.55
N LEU A 41 8.64 -10.90 1.84
CA LEU A 41 9.49 -9.71 1.97
C LEU A 41 9.30 -9.00 3.32
N LEU A 42 8.10 -9.06 3.90
CA LEU A 42 7.85 -8.57 5.25
C LEU A 42 8.56 -9.44 6.29
N ASP A 43 8.51 -10.78 6.13
CA ASP A 43 9.26 -11.72 6.98
C ASP A 43 10.76 -11.39 6.97
N GLU A 44 11.33 -11.11 5.79
CA GLU A 44 12.73 -10.70 5.65
C GLU A 44 13.04 -9.43 6.46
N GLN A 45 12.16 -8.42 6.44
CA GLN A 45 12.34 -7.18 7.21
C GLN A 45 12.27 -7.42 8.73
N VAL A 46 11.29 -8.20 9.20
CA VAL A 46 11.15 -8.54 10.62
C VAL A 46 12.35 -9.33 11.10
N ASN A 47 12.77 -10.34 10.34
CA ASN A 47 13.95 -11.15 10.67
C ASN A 47 15.21 -10.30 10.74
N LYS A 48 15.38 -9.35 9.80
CA LYS A 48 16.52 -8.42 9.79
C LYS A 48 16.53 -7.52 11.04
N PHE A 49 15.36 -7.01 11.46
CA PHE A 49 15.27 -6.25 12.71
C PHE A 49 15.60 -7.13 13.92
N ASN A 50 14.98 -8.28 14.04
CA ASN A 50 15.16 -9.20 15.18
C ASN A 50 16.61 -9.66 15.32
N ALA A 51 17.33 -9.85 14.20
CA ALA A 51 18.74 -10.22 14.18
C ALA A 51 19.70 -9.05 14.45
N SER A 52 19.28 -7.80 14.22
CA SER A 52 20.14 -6.61 14.31
C SER A 52 20.40 -6.12 15.74
N GLN A 53 19.67 -6.64 16.71
CA GLN A 53 19.76 -6.24 18.11
C GLN A 53 19.24 -7.37 19.04
N ASN A 54 19.47 -7.26 20.35
CA ASN A 54 19.14 -8.29 21.35
C ASN A 54 18.14 -7.83 22.43
N LYS A 55 17.54 -6.64 22.27
CA LYS A 55 16.61 -6.04 23.26
C LYS A 55 15.15 -6.32 22.96
N TYR A 56 14.78 -6.44 21.69
CA TYR A 56 13.39 -6.50 21.22
C TYR A 56 13.17 -7.68 20.29
N THR A 57 11.95 -8.20 20.27
CA THR A 57 11.48 -9.20 19.30
C THR A 57 10.15 -8.72 18.72
N VAL A 58 10.06 -8.68 17.40
CA VAL A 58 8.80 -8.46 16.70
C VAL A 58 8.26 -9.82 16.27
N VAL A 59 7.04 -10.10 16.69
CA VAL A 59 6.23 -11.24 16.20
C VAL A 59 5.13 -10.66 15.33
N HIS A 60 5.02 -11.14 14.11
CA HIS A 60 3.99 -10.63 13.19
C HIS A 60 2.97 -11.71 12.84
N THR A 61 1.75 -11.28 12.55
CA THR A 61 0.64 -12.19 12.23
C THR A 61 -0.18 -11.61 11.09
N ARG A 62 -0.34 -12.38 10.04
CA ARG A 62 -1.29 -12.04 8.97
C ARG A 62 -2.73 -12.27 9.44
N LYS A 63 -3.59 -11.26 9.31
CA LYS A 63 -5.01 -11.29 9.70
C LYS A 63 -5.97 -11.28 8.49
N GLY A 64 -5.55 -11.85 7.36
CA GLY A 64 -6.34 -11.87 6.14
C GLY A 64 -6.01 -10.70 5.20
N ASN A 65 -7.02 -10.15 4.52
CA ASN A 65 -6.89 -8.95 3.70
C ASN A 65 -6.93 -7.66 4.56
N TYR A 66 -6.89 -6.49 3.92
CA TYR A 66 -6.87 -5.20 4.65
C TYR A 66 -8.13 -4.97 5.51
N SER A 67 -9.32 -5.24 4.98
CA SER A 67 -10.59 -5.09 5.72
C SER A 67 -10.67 -6.08 6.89
N GLU A 68 -10.28 -7.34 6.66
CA GLU A 68 -10.22 -8.36 7.72
C GLU A 68 -9.22 -7.98 8.81
N THR A 69 -8.05 -7.45 8.45
CA THR A 69 -7.02 -6.98 9.40
C THR A 69 -7.54 -5.80 10.23
N LEU A 70 -8.20 -4.82 9.59
CA LEU A 70 -8.80 -3.68 10.30
C LEU A 70 -9.88 -4.15 11.27
N ASN A 71 -10.80 -4.98 10.83
CA ASN A 71 -11.91 -5.47 11.64
C ASN A 71 -11.42 -6.35 12.81
N ALA A 72 -10.43 -7.22 12.56
CA ALA A 72 -9.79 -8.00 13.62
C ALA A 72 -9.11 -7.08 14.67
N GLY A 73 -8.43 -6.02 14.20
CA GLY A 73 -7.81 -5.03 15.09
C GLY A 73 -8.83 -4.29 15.97
N ILE A 74 -9.96 -3.86 15.38
CA ILE A 74 -11.05 -3.18 16.11
C ILE A 74 -11.67 -4.13 17.15
N ALA A 75 -11.96 -5.37 16.77
CA ALA A 75 -12.54 -6.36 17.68
C ALA A 75 -11.59 -6.68 18.85
N ALA A 76 -10.31 -6.90 18.55
CA ALA A 76 -9.29 -7.18 19.55
C ALA A 76 -9.04 -5.98 20.49
N PHE A 77 -9.10 -4.75 19.97
CA PHE A 77 -8.98 -3.55 20.81
C PHE A 77 -10.11 -3.47 21.83
N ARG A 78 -11.35 -3.71 21.40
CA ARG A 78 -12.50 -3.74 22.31
C ARG A 78 -12.40 -4.85 23.38
N ALA A 79 -11.75 -5.97 23.04
CA ALA A 79 -11.51 -7.10 23.94
C ALA A 79 -10.24 -6.95 24.80
N GLY A 80 -9.47 -5.87 24.65
CA GLY A 80 -8.18 -5.69 25.34
C GLY A 80 -7.07 -6.66 24.89
N GLN A 81 -7.20 -7.28 23.72
CA GLN A 81 -6.28 -8.30 23.18
C GLN A 81 -5.59 -7.86 21.87
N HIS A 82 -5.50 -6.58 21.64
CA HIS A 82 -4.96 -5.98 20.42
C HIS A 82 -3.42 -6.04 20.36
N PRO A 83 -2.84 -6.01 19.15
CA PRO A 83 -1.38 -5.97 18.96
C PRO A 83 -0.78 -4.63 19.39
N ASN A 84 0.55 -4.54 19.39
CA ASN A 84 1.26 -3.27 19.55
C ASN A 84 1.17 -2.41 18.28
N ILE A 85 1.23 -3.06 17.11
CA ILE A 85 1.18 -2.41 15.82
C ILE A 85 0.06 -3.01 14.98
N LEU A 86 -0.81 -2.16 14.45
CA LEU A 86 -1.83 -2.54 13.49
C LEU A 86 -1.54 -1.89 12.13
N MET A 87 -1.48 -2.71 11.08
CA MET A 87 -1.47 -2.22 9.71
C MET A 87 -2.89 -1.81 9.33
N VAL A 88 -3.05 -0.54 8.95
CA VAL A 88 -4.34 0.01 8.53
C VAL A 88 -4.19 0.61 7.14
N PHE A 89 -4.99 0.10 6.19
CA PHE A 89 -4.98 0.64 4.84
C PHE A 89 -5.62 2.04 4.79
N GLU A 90 -5.41 2.77 3.70
CA GLU A 90 -5.77 4.18 3.56
C GLU A 90 -7.25 4.44 3.88
N VAL A 91 -8.12 3.50 3.52
CA VAL A 91 -9.58 3.56 3.76
C VAL A 91 -9.93 3.60 5.25
N GLY A 92 -9.20 2.90 6.09
CA GLY A 92 -9.40 2.89 7.54
C GLY A 92 -8.88 4.11 8.28
N THR A 93 -8.13 4.99 7.60
CA THR A 93 -7.41 6.10 8.24
C THR A 93 -8.32 7.07 8.99
N ALA A 94 -9.43 7.51 8.37
CA ALA A 94 -10.36 8.44 9.01
C ALA A 94 -11.01 7.84 10.24
N SER A 95 -11.37 6.55 10.20
CA SER A 95 -11.95 5.82 11.34
C SER A 95 -10.97 5.74 12.51
N LEU A 96 -9.69 5.45 12.24
CA LEU A 96 -8.65 5.45 13.27
C LEU A 96 -8.40 6.85 13.84
N MET A 97 -8.35 7.88 12.99
CA MET A 97 -8.20 9.28 13.45
C MET A 97 -9.32 9.71 14.38
N ALA A 98 -10.55 9.22 14.17
CA ALA A 98 -11.71 9.49 15.01
C ALA A 98 -11.69 8.71 16.33
N ALA A 99 -11.01 7.56 16.38
CA ALA A 99 -10.90 6.70 17.56
C ALA A 99 -9.87 7.26 18.57
N LYS A 100 -10.13 8.45 19.09
CA LYS A 100 -9.25 9.12 20.08
C LYS A 100 -9.00 8.20 21.28
N GLY A 101 -7.73 8.09 21.69
CA GLY A 101 -7.32 7.22 22.78
C GLY A 101 -7.06 5.76 22.40
N ALA A 102 -7.40 5.33 21.18
CA ALA A 102 -7.12 3.97 20.71
C ALA A 102 -5.67 3.78 20.23
N TYR A 103 -4.95 4.84 19.99
CA TYR A 103 -3.57 4.79 19.47
C TYR A 103 -2.69 5.84 20.12
N VAL A 104 -1.39 5.60 20.11
CA VAL A 104 -0.37 6.59 20.46
C VAL A 104 0.07 7.28 19.16
N PRO A 105 -0.14 8.62 19.03
CA PRO A 105 0.30 9.33 17.83
C PRO A 105 1.79 9.14 17.57
N MET A 106 2.15 8.91 16.31
CA MET A 106 3.53 8.60 15.91
C MET A 106 4.53 9.65 16.39
N TYR A 107 4.21 10.93 16.25
CA TYR A 107 5.10 12.01 16.73
C TYR A 107 5.35 11.94 18.23
N GLN A 108 4.34 11.51 19.03
CA GLN A 108 4.46 11.37 20.48
C GLN A 108 5.25 10.11 20.84
N LEU A 109 4.90 8.97 20.21
CA LEU A 109 5.60 7.70 20.43
C LEU A 109 7.12 7.84 20.22
N MET A 110 7.52 8.45 19.09
CA MET A 110 8.94 8.62 18.76
C MET A 110 9.65 9.55 19.75
N LYS A 111 9.00 10.65 20.15
CA LYS A 111 9.52 11.56 21.16
C LYS A 111 9.73 10.87 22.50
N ASP A 112 8.72 10.16 23.00
CA ASP A 112 8.74 9.53 24.33
C ASP A 112 9.75 8.36 24.39
N ALA A 113 9.97 7.70 23.27
CA ALA A 113 10.98 6.65 23.12
C ALA A 113 12.40 7.19 22.86
N GLY A 114 12.58 8.49 22.71
CA GLY A 114 13.88 9.09 22.37
C GLY A 114 14.41 8.73 20.98
N GLN A 115 13.52 8.36 20.05
CA GLN A 115 13.90 8.02 18.67
C GLN A 115 14.06 9.30 17.84
N ARG A 116 15.13 9.33 17.02
CA ARG A 116 15.27 10.37 15.99
C ARG A 116 14.23 10.12 14.90
N PHE A 117 13.31 11.06 14.74
CA PHE A 117 12.24 10.96 13.77
C PHE A 117 12.05 12.29 13.03
N ASN A 118 12.11 12.24 11.70
CA ASN A 118 11.91 13.40 10.85
C ASN A 118 10.64 13.23 9.98
N PRO A 119 9.48 13.72 10.39
CA PRO A 119 8.25 13.61 9.60
C PRO A 119 8.33 14.34 8.26
N LYS A 120 9.17 15.38 8.13
CA LYS A 120 9.41 16.11 6.87
C LYS A 120 10.25 15.31 5.87
N GLY A 121 10.87 14.22 6.28
CA GLY A 121 11.60 13.31 5.41
C GLY A 121 10.70 12.40 4.57
N PHE A 122 9.41 12.33 4.88
CA PHE A 122 8.43 11.55 4.10
C PHE A 122 7.94 12.35 2.89
N VAL A 123 7.61 11.65 1.81
CA VAL A 123 6.98 12.23 0.61
C VAL A 123 5.66 12.87 1.00
N SER A 124 5.47 14.16 0.70
CA SER A 124 4.34 14.95 1.19
C SER A 124 2.97 14.41 0.75
N ALA A 125 2.86 13.89 -0.48
CA ALA A 125 1.64 13.27 -1.00
C ALA A 125 1.24 12.02 -0.20
N VAL A 126 2.20 11.34 0.46
CA VAL A 126 1.97 10.18 1.32
C VAL A 126 1.74 10.63 2.77
N SER A 127 2.66 11.40 3.33
CA SER A 127 2.61 11.81 4.75
C SER A 127 1.41 12.69 5.05
N GLY A 128 1.01 13.58 4.13
CA GLY A 128 -0.15 14.44 4.29
C GLY A 128 -1.47 13.70 4.50
N TYR A 129 -1.54 12.44 4.06
CA TYR A 129 -2.69 11.58 4.28
C TYR A 129 -2.82 11.11 5.75
N TYR A 130 -1.69 10.91 6.44
CA TYR A 130 -1.59 10.34 7.79
C TYR A 130 -1.27 11.37 8.87
N THR A 131 -1.39 12.66 8.55
CA THR A 131 -1.15 13.76 9.47
C THR A 131 -2.45 14.50 9.83
N THR A 132 -2.44 15.16 10.98
CA THR A 132 -3.45 16.14 11.35
C THR A 132 -3.35 17.38 10.44
N THR A 133 -4.33 18.28 10.52
CA THR A 133 -4.32 19.54 9.76
C THR A 133 -3.17 20.47 10.16
N ASP A 134 -2.67 20.36 11.39
CA ASP A 134 -1.48 21.07 11.89
C ASP A 134 -0.15 20.31 11.62
N GLY A 135 -0.19 19.27 10.82
CA GLY A 135 1.00 18.55 10.32
C GLY A 135 1.61 17.53 11.28
N LYS A 136 0.91 17.15 12.36
CA LYS A 136 1.38 16.12 13.28
C LYS A 136 1.09 14.72 12.74
N MET A 137 2.12 13.90 12.56
CA MET A 137 1.99 12.54 12.03
C MET A 137 1.39 11.61 13.08
N LEU A 138 0.27 10.98 12.74
CA LEU A 138 -0.48 10.08 13.63
C LEU A 138 -0.07 8.63 13.49
N SER A 139 0.21 8.17 12.26
CA SER A 139 0.70 6.83 11.96
C SER A 139 1.89 6.90 11.01
N MET A 140 2.70 5.85 10.97
CA MET A 140 3.86 5.82 10.09
C MET A 140 3.47 5.32 8.70
N PRO A 141 3.67 6.09 7.62
CA PRO A 141 3.56 5.58 6.26
C PRO A 141 4.49 4.38 6.07
N TYR A 142 3.98 3.26 5.57
CA TYR A 142 4.78 2.05 5.41
C TYR A 142 4.86 1.60 3.95
N ASN A 143 3.72 1.28 3.36
CA ASN A 143 3.62 0.88 1.97
C ASN A 143 2.58 1.76 1.27
N SER A 144 3.03 2.50 0.30
CA SER A 144 2.17 3.34 -0.53
C SER A 144 2.37 3.01 -1.99
N SER A 145 1.29 2.91 -2.72
CA SER A 145 1.29 2.64 -4.15
C SER A 145 0.30 3.58 -4.84
N THR A 146 0.30 3.55 -6.15
CA THR A 146 -0.75 4.13 -6.97
C THR A 146 -1.01 3.18 -8.14
N PRO A 147 -2.21 3.17 -8.73
CA PRO A 147 -2.49 2.27 -9.83
C PRO A 147 -1.69 2.66 -11.07
N VAL A 148 -1.27 1.65 -11.83
CA VAL A 148 -0.60 1.77 -13.12
C VAL A 148 -1.25 0.84 -14.13
N LEU A 149 -0.95 0.99 -15.41
CA LEU A 149 -1.34 0.04 -16.45
C LEU A 149 -0.18 -0.94 -16.69
N TRP A 150 -0.41 -2.20 -16.42
CA TRP A 150 0.47 -3.32 -16.72
C TRP A 150 0.19 -3.85 -18.11
N VAL A 151 1.23 -4.15 -18.87
CA VAL A 151 1.17 -4.60 -20.25
C VAL A 151 1.87 -5.94 -20.38
N ASN A 152 1.17 -6.95 -20.87
CA ASN A 152 1.77 -8.20 -21.35
C ASN A 152 2.20 -8.00 -22.81
N LYS A 153 3.49 -7.76 -23.03
CA LYS A 153 4.03 -7.45 -24.35
C LYS A 153 3.90 -8.61 -25.34
N ASP A 154 3.94 -9.84 -24.86
CA ASP A 154 3.81 -11.02 -25.71
C ASP A 154 2.38 -11.16 -26.25
N LEU A 155 1.36 -10.92 -25.42
CA LEU A 155 -0.03 -10.86 -25.87
C LEU A 155 -0.31 -9.65 -26.77
N MET A 156 0.35 -8.51 -26.54
CA MET A 156 0.28 -7.38 -27.48
C MET A 156 0.79 -7.76 -28.86
N LYS A 157 1.98 -8.39 -28.94
CA LYS A 157 2.53 -8.91 -30.24
C LYS A 157 1.60 -9.93 -30.90
N LYS A 158 1.03 -10.85 -30.09
CA LYS A 158 0.06 -11.85 -30.59
C LYS A 158 -1.21 -11.17 -31.14
N ALA A 159 -1.63 -10.05 -30.54
CA ALA A 159 -2.73 -9.24 -31.03
C ALA A 159 -2.38 -8.41 -32.29
N GLY A 160 -1.14 -8.46 -32.79
CA GLY A 160 -0.64 -7.66 -33.91
C GLY A 160 -0.41 -6.19 -33.54
N LEU A 161 -0.22 -5.90 -32.28
CA LEU A 161 -0.01 -4.56 -31.74
C LEU A 161 1.47 -4.33 -31.38
N ASP A 162 1.94 -3.09 -31.55
CA ASP A 162 3.23 -2.67 -31.00
C ASP A 162 3.16 -2.62 -29.47
N PRO A 163 3.96 -3.41 -28.73
CA PRO A 163 4.00 -3.36 -27.26
C PRO A 163 4.35 -1.99 -26.69
N GLU A 164 4.99 -1.13 -27.46
CA GLU A 164 5.37 0.23 -27.04
C GLU A 164 4.38 1.30 -27.54
N MET A 165 3.29 0.90 -28.17
CA MET A 165 2.26 1.85 -28.61
C MET A 165 1.75 2.72 -27.47
N ASP A 166 1.30 3.91 -27.79
CA ASP A 166 0.75 4.85 -26.83
C ASP A 166 -0.64 4.39 -26.33
N LEU A 167 -0.71 4.05 -25.04
CA LEU A 167 -1.93 3.63 -24.32
C LEU A 167 -2.39 4.72 -23.32
N SER A 168 -2.00 5.97 -23.49
CA SER A 168 -2.26 7.05 -22.54
C SER A 168 -3.74 7.44 -22.39
N THR A 169 -4.60 7.03 -23.32
CA THR A 169 -6.03 7.36 -23.28
C THR A 169 -6.92 6.11 -23.29
N TRP A 170 -8.08 6.19 -22.64
CA TRP A 170 -9.09 5.12 -22.64
C TRP A 170 -9.58 4.78 -24.06
N LYS A 171 -9.58 5.76 -24.98
CA LYS A 171 -9.88 5.51 -26.42
C LYS A 171 -8.83 4.58 -27.05
N ARG A 172 -7.53 4.85 -26.82
CA ARG A 172 -6.44 4.02 -27.35
C ARG A 172 -6.43 2.63 -26.73
N VAL A 173 -6.68 2.54 -25.41
CA VAL A 173 -6.89 1.26 -24.75
C VAL A 173 -8.04 0.50 -25.43
N GLY A 174 -9.22 1.12 -25.60
CA GLY A 174 -10.35 0.50 -26.29
C GLY A 174 -10.00 -0.07 -27.67
N ASN A 175 -9.29 0.72 -28.49
CA ASN A 175 -8.82 0.24 -29.82
C ASN A 175 -7.88 -0.98 -29.71
N ALA A 176 -7.00 -1.00 -28.70
CA ALA A 176 -6.13 -2.15 -28.45
C ALA A 176 -6.92 -3.38 -28.00
N LEU A 177 -7.98 -3.20 -27.19
CA LEU A 177 -8.87 -4.29 -26.79
C LEU A 177 -9.67 -4.84 -28.00
N ASP A 178 -10.10 -3.99 -28.92
CA ASP A 178 -10.76 -4.40 -30.16
C ASP A 178 -9.85 -5.29 -31.02
N ALA A 179 -8.61 -4.85 -31.23
CA ALA A 179 -7.62 -5.65 -31.99
C ALA A 179 -7.30 -6.97 -31.27
N ALA A 180 -7.14 -6.98 -29.97
CA ALA A 180 -6.89 -8.18 -29.18
C ALA A 180 -8.06 -9.18 -29.29
N LYS A 181 -9.30 -8.69 -29.18
CA LYS A 181 -10.50 -9.53 -29.33
C LYS A 181 -10.60 -10.13 -30.73
N ALA A 182 -10.33 -9.34 -31.76
CA ALA A 182 -10.32 -9.81 -33.17
C ALA A 182 -9.27 -10.91 -33.44
N LYS A 183 -8.20 -10.96 -32.64
CA LYS A 183 -7.14 -11.99 -32.70
C LYS A 183 -7.34 -13.14 -31.71
N GLY A 184 -8.52 -13.21 -31.06
CA GLY A 184 -8.87 -14.31 -30.16
C GLY A 184 -8.14 -14.28 -28.82
N ILE A 185 -7.66 -13.12 -28.36
CA ILE A 185 -7.19 -12.97 -27.00
C ILE A 185 -8.40 -13.07 -26.06
N ASP A 186 -8.39 -14.04 -25.18
CA ASP A 186 -9.53 -14.35 -24.32
C ASP A 186 -9.76 -13.31 -23.23
N MET A 187 -8.67 -12.72 -22.70
CA MET A 187 -8.72 -11.70 -21.66
C MET A 187 -7.93 -10.44 -22.09
N PRO A 188 -8.52 -9.59 -22.98
CA PRO A 188 -7.84 -8.37 -23.41
C PRO A 188 -7.55 -7.39 -22.29
N PHE A 189 -8.50 -7.24 -21.33
CA PHE A 189 -8.37 -6.36 -20.17
C PHE A 189 -8.86 -7.03 -18.88
N CYS A 190 -8.15 -6.80 -17.80
CA CYS A 190 -8.56 -7.13 -16.46
C CYS A 190 -8.16 -6.00 -15.48
N THR A 191 -8.73 -5.99 -14.30
CA THR A 191 -8.42 -4.99 -13.26
C THR A 191 -8.36 -5.62 -11.89
N CYS A 192 -7.47 -5.12 -11.05
CA CYS A 192 -7.50 -5.33 -9.61
C CYS A 192 -8.01 -4.06 -8.94
N TRP A 193 -8.63 -4.18 -7.74
CA TRP A 193 -9.08 -3.04 -6.93
C TRP A 193 -9.93 -2.05 -7.73
N HIS A 194 -10.96 -2.53 -8.41
CA HIS A 194 -11.68 -1.80 -9.45
C HIS A 194 -12.26 -0.46 -8.97
N SER A 195 -12.85 -0.36 -7.78
CA SER A 195 -13.35 0.89 -7.23
C SER A 195 -12.22 1.89 -6.97
N TRP A 196 -11.10 1.44 -6.40
CA TRP A 196 -9.94 2.29 -6.15
C TRP A 196 -9.30 2.80 -7.44
N VAL A 197 -9.20 1.96 -8.47
CA VAL A 197 -8.62 2.33 -9.76
C VAL A 197 -9.59 3.20 -10.56
N HIS A 198 -10.81 2.70 -10.79
CA HIS A 198 -11.73 3.22 -11.80
C HIS A 198 -12.72 4.25 -11.29
N LEU A 199 -12.74 4.52 -9.97
CA LEU A 199 -13.57 5.57 -9.42
C LEU A 199 -12.74 6.54 -8.56
N GLU A 200 -12.03 6.08 -7.56
CA GLU A 200 -11.27 6.94 -6.64
C GLU A 200 -10.06 7.60 -7.32
N ASN A 201 -9.14 6.81 -7.90
CA ASN A 201 -8.01 7.32 -8.67
C ASN A 201 -8.43 7.98 -9.98
N PHE A 202 -9.50 7.48 -10.60
CA PHE A 202 -10.10 8.11 -11.75
C PHE A 202 -10.53 9.55 -11.45
N SER A 203 -11.24 9.77 -10.33
CA SER A 203 -11.65 11.11 -9.89
C SER A 203 -10.45 12.03 -9.70
N ALA A 204 -9.45 11.58 -8.96
CA ALA A 204 -8.24 12.35 -8.69
C ALA A 204 -7.46 12.68 -9.96
N TYR A 205 -7.28 11.69 -10.84
CA TYR A 205 -6.51 11.80 -12.07
C TYR A 205 -7.17 12.73 -13.10
N HIS A 206 -8.50 12.86 -13.08
CA HIS A 206 -9.28 13.80 -13.87
C HIS A 206 -9.58 15.11 -13.14
N ASN A 207 -9.03 15.30 -11.94
CA ASN A 207 -9.24 16.47 -11.09
C ASN A 207 -10.71 16.82 -10.82
N ILE A 208 -11.55 15.80 -10.65
CA ILE A 208 -12.97 15.92 -10.34
C ILE A 208 -13.24 15.42 -8.91
N PRO A 209 -14.22 16.00 -8.19
CA PRO A 209 -14.50 15.62 -6.82
C PRO A 209 -15.05 14.19 -6.74
N PHE A 210 -14.54 13.42 -5.77
CA PHE A 210 -15.13 12.15 -5.33
C PHE A 210 -16.18 12.40 -4.24
N ALA A 211 -15.92 13.39 -3.38
CA ALA A 211 -16.79 13.79 -2.30
C ALA A 211 -16.65 15.30 -2.04
N THR A 212 -17.64 15.88 -1.33
CA THR A 212 -17.60 17.27 -0.87
C THR A 212 -16.51 17.51 0.18
N LYS A 213 -16.39 18.74 0.69
CA LYS A 213 -15.44 19.12 1.76
C LYS A 213 -13.99 18.70 1.46
N SER A 214 -13.54 18.96 0.21
CA SER A 214 -12.19 18.54 -0.25
C SER A 214 -11.95 17.04 -0.03
N ASN A 215 -12.88 16.20 -0.49
CA ASN A 215 -12.88 14.76 -0.30
C ASN A 215 -12.79 14.32 1.18
N GLY A 216 -13.49 15.03 2.07
CA GLY A 216 -13.56 14.73 3.50
C GLY A 216 -12.44 15.31 4.36
N PHE A 217 -11.47 16.03 3.78
CA PHE A 217 -10.39 16.66 4.57
C PHE A 217 -10.85 17.91 5.35
N ALA A 218 -11.94 18.56 4.93
CA ALA A 218 -12.40 19.82 5.49
C ALA A 218 -13.61 19.68 6.44
N GLY A 219 -14.19 18.49 6.60
CA GLY A 219 -15.32 18.29 7.52
C GLY A 219 -15.84 16.86 7.57
N LEU A 220 -16.59 16.55 8.63
CA LEU A 220 -17.19 15.22 8.85
C LEU A 220 -18.54 15.06 8.14
N ASP A 221 -19.18 16.16 7.79
CA ASP A 221 -20.44 16.27 7.03
C ASP A 221 -20.21 16.17 5.51
N THR A 222 -19.42 15.19 5.12
CA THR A 222 -19.00 14.95 3.74
C THR A 222 -20.02 14.09 3.02
N GLU A 223 -20.38 14.48 1.80
CA GLU A 223 -21.28 13.76 0.90
C GLU A 223 -20.54 13.26 -0.32
N LEU A 224 -20.92 12.09 -0.84
CA LEU A 224 -20.37 11.53 -2.08
C LEU A 224 -20.88 12.31 -3.29
N SER A 225 -20.02 12.53 -4.30
CA SER A 225 -20.33 13.35 -5.48
C SER A 225 -19.78 12.79 -6.80
N PHE A 226 -19.45 11.49 -6.84
CA PHE A 226 -18.85 10.82 -8.00
C PHE A 226 -19.85 10.38 -9.08
N ASN A 227 -20.88 11.16 -9.34
CA ASN A 227 -21.91 10.89 -10.36
C ASN A 227 -21.88 11.88 -11.53
N SER A 228 -20.72 12.50 -11.80
CA SER A 228 -20.59 13.41 -12.93
C SER A 228 -20.64 12.68 -14.29
N PRO A 229 -20.94 13.37 -15.39
CA PRO A 229 -21.04 12.74 -16.72
C PRO A 229 -19.80 11.93 -17.12
N VAL A 230 -18.59 12.34 -16.68
CA VAL A 230 -17.36 11.63 -17.02
C VAL A 230 -17.20 10.35 -16.17
N HIS A 231 -17.66 10.33 -14.91
CA HIS A 231 -17.73 9.10 -14.11
C HIS A 231 -18.68 8.08 -14.74
N ILE A 232 -19.90 8.51 -15.05
CA ILE A 232 -20.93 7.68 -15.67
C ILE A 232 -20.40 7.12 -17.00
N LYS A 233 -19.83 7.95 -17.87
CA LYS A 233 -19.22 7.53 -19.13
C LYS A 233 -18.14 6.46 -18.92
N HIS A 234 -17.29 6.60 -17.90
CA HIS A 234 -16.23 5.65 -17.65
C HIS A 234 -16.76 4.30 -17.21
N ILE A 235 -17.64 4.29 -16.22
CA ILE A 235 -18.24 3.04 -15.71
C ILE A 235 -19.09 2.35 -16.79
N GLN A 236 -19.85 3.13 -17.57
CA GLN A 236 -20.59 2.62 -18.74
C GLN A 236 -19.65 1.99 -19.78
N THR A 237 -18.48 2.59 -20.03
CA THR A 237 -17.48 2.03 -20.96
C THR A 237 -16.97 0.68 -20.47
N LEU A 238 -16.64 0.57 -19.15
CA LEU A 238 -16.20 -0.68 -18.56
C LEU A 238 -17.31 -1.76 -18.61
N GLY A 239 -18.54 -1.40 -18.30
CA GLY A 239 -19.69 -2.28 -18.40
C GLY A 239 -19.89 -2.79 -19.85
N LYS A 240 -19.83 -1.90 -20.84
CA LYS A 240 -19.88 -2.26 -22.27
C LYS A 240 -18.75 -3.24 -22.64
N TRP A 241 -17.51 -2.95 -22.22
CA TRP A 241 -16.39 -3.84 -22.49
C TRP A 241 -16.54 -5.21 -21.82
N ALA A 242 -17.14 -5.27 -20.65
CA ALA A 242 -17.45 -6.54 -19.98
C ALA A 242 -18.48 -7.35 -20.80
N GLN A 243 -19.57 -6.73 -21.24
CA GLN A 243 -20.61 -7.36 -22.08
C GLN A 243 -20.06 -7.81 -23.44
N GLU A 244 -19.11 -7.09 -24.00
CA GLU A 244 -18.44 -7.42 -25.26
C GLU A 244 -17.30 -8.47 -25.08
N GLY A 245 -17.03 -8.91 -23.86
CA GLY A 245 -15.94 -9.85 -23.55
C GLY A 245 -14.53 -9.27 -23.74
N LYS A 246 -14.39 -7.95 -23.74
CA LYS A 246 -13.12 -7.25 -23.79
C LYS A 246 -12.51 -7.03 -22.41
N PHE A 247 -13.34 -6.92 -21.39
CA PHE A 247 -12.98 -6.82 -19.99
C PHE A 247 -13.49 -8.02 -19.22
N LYS A 248 -12.61 -8.71 -18.50
CA LYS A 248 -12.97 -9.79 -17.59
C LYS A 248 -12.78 -9.33 -16.15
N TYR A 249 -13.89 -9.19 -15.44
CA TYR A 249 -13.90 -8.92 -14.02
C TYR A 249 -13.62 -10.21 -13.23
N MET A 250 -12.64 -10.18 -12.32
CA MET A 250 -12.14 -11.38 -11.64
C MET A 250 -12.31 -11.31 -10.12
N GLY A 251 -12.85 -10.20 -9.59
CA GLY A 251 -13.03 -9.99 -8.14
C GLY A 251 -12.65 -8.57 -7.69
N ARG A 252 -12.98 -8.25 -6.45
CA ARG A 252 -12.93 -6.90 -5.88
C ARG A 252 -11.52 -6.41 -5.54
N ARG A 253 -10.59 -7.33 -5.30
CA ARG A 253 -9.25 -7.02 -4.78
C ARG A 253 -8.20 -7.30 -5.86
N ASN A 254 -7.23 -8.15 -5.60
CA ASN A 254 -6.14 -8.46 -6.51
C ASN A 254 -6.27 -9.85 -7.17
N GLU A 255 -7.50 -10.33 -7.32
CA GLU A 255 -7.79 -11.64 -7.90
C GLU A 255 -7.32 -11.75 -9.35
N ALA A 256 -7.52 -10.69 -10.16
CA ALA A 256 -7.04 -10.64 -11.54
C ALA A 256 -5.51 -10.73 -11.68
N GLY A 257 -4.76 -10.36 -10.64
CA GLY A 257 -3.30 -10.38 -10.64
C GLY A 257 -2.71 -11.76 -10.93
N LYS A 258 -3.38 -12.86 -10.48
CA LYS A 258 -2.94 -14.22 -10.79
C LYS A 258 -3.03 -14.53 -12.29
N ASN A 259 -4.11 -14.08 -12.96
CA ASN A 259 -4.31 -14.29 -14.39
C ASN A 259 -3.29 -13.49 -15.23
N PHE A 260 -2.98 -12.26 -14.81
CA PHE A 260 -1.92 -11.49 -15.46
C PHE A 260 -0.56 -12.19 -15.33
N ARG A 261 -0.17 -12.64 -14.12
CA ARG A 261 1.10 -13.34 -13.88
C ARG A 261 1.19 -14.67 -14.62
N ALA A 262 0.04 -15.34 -14.84
CA ALA A 262 -0.06 -16.55 -15.66
C ALA A 262 0.04 -16.27 -17.17
N GLY A 263 0.07 -15.00 -17.59
CA GLY A 263 0.12 -14.62 -19.00
C GLY A 263 -1.23 -14.65 -19.74
N GLU A 264 -2.33 -14.68 -19.00
CA GLU A 264 -3.69 -14.79 -19.56
C GLU A 264 -4.31 -13.42 -19.89
N CYS A 265 -3.95 -12.35 -19.18
CA CYS A 265 -4.47 -11.01 -19.37
C CYS A 265 -3.47 -10.13 -20.13
N MET A 266 -3.93 -9.43 -21.19
CA MET A 266 -3.09 -8.58 -22.02
C MET A 266 -2.78 -7.23 -21.38
N LEU A 267 -3.81 -6.53 -20.92
CA LEU A 267 -3.69 -5.24 -20.21
C LEU A 267 -4.36 -5.35 -18.85
N MET A 268 -3.67 -4.90 -17.81
CA MET A 268 -4.21 -4.93 -16.43
C MET A 268 -4.00 -3.59 -15.75
N THR A 269 -5.05 -3.03 -15.13
CA THR A 269 -4.87 -1.96 -14.16
C THR A 269 -4.74 -2.57 -12.75
N GLU A 270 -3.65 -2.21 -12.08
CA GLU A 270 -3.31 -2.75 -10.75
C GLU A 270 -2.38 -1.78 -10.03
N SER A 271 -2.29 -1.91 -8.72
CA SER A 271 -1.25 -1.27 -7.89
C SER A 271 0.15 -1.45 -8.49
N SER A 272 0.99 -0.43 -8.37
CA SER A 272 2.42 -0.55 -8.68
C SER A 272 3.10 -1.68 -7.88
N ALA A 273 2.55 -2.05 -6.72
CA ALA A 273 3.05 -3.17 -5.89
C ALA A 273 2.76 -4.56 -6.47
N GLY A 274 1.98 -4.65 -7.55
CA GLY A 274 1.90 -5.86 -8.39
C GLY A 274 3.25 -6.33 -8.90
N TYR A 275 4.24 -5.41 -8.97
CA TYR A 275 5.61 -5.67 -9.42
C TYR A 275 6.26 -6.86 -8.72
N ALA A 276 6.15 -6.99 -7.40
CA ALA A 276 6.76 -8.09 -6.66
C ALA A 276 6.35 -9.48 -7.18
N GLY A 277 5.04 -9.68 -7.34
CA GLY A 277 4.50 -10.94 -7.85
C GLY A 277 4.76 -11.12 -9.35
N ILE A 278 4.57 -10.08 -10.15
CA ILE A 278 4.79 -10.12 -11.60
C ILE A 278 6.25 -10.45 -11.91
N LYS A 279 7.20 -9.78 -11.28
CA LYS A 279 8.63 -10.04 -11.47
C LYS A 279 9.03 -11.47 -11.07
N LYS A 280 8.41 -12.03 -10.01
CA LYS A 280 8.70 -13.38 -9.53
C LYS A 280 8.11 -14.47 -10.42
N GLU A 281 6.89 -14.27 -10.94
CA GLU A 281 6.07 -15.35 -11.52
C GLU A 281 5.89 -15.27 -13.04
N ALA A 282 5.86 -14.05 -13.63
CA ALA A 282 5.63 -13.91 -15.06
C ALA A 282 6.75 -14.55 -15.92
N LYS A 283 6.33 -15.31 -16.94
CA LYS A 283 7.24 -15.96 -17.90
C LYS A 283 7.19 -15.27 -19.28
N PHE A 284 6.71 -14.03 -19.33
CA PHE A 284 6.56 -13.21 -20.52
C PHE A 284 7.18 -11.83 -20.28
N GLU A 285 7.46 -11.11 -21.36
CA GLU A 285 7.91 -9.71 -21.26
C GLU A 285 6.76 -8.81 -20.87
N PHE A 286 6.93 -8.03 -19.82
CA PHE A 286 5.92 -7.09 -19.36
C PHE A 286 6.41 -5.63 -19.38
N GLY A 287 5.48 -4.70 -19.42
CA GLY A 287 5.72 -3.27 -19.32
C GLY A 287 4.82 -2.62 -18.30
N ILE A 288 5.21 -1.41 -17.88
CA ILE A 288 4.43 -0.54 -16.99
C ILE A 288 4.16 0.76 -17.74
N ARG A 289 2.91 1.25 -17.67
CA ARG A 289 2.49 2.52 -18.27
C ARG A 289 1.72 3.35 -17.25
N HIS A 290 1.61 4.64 -17.49
CA HIS A 290 0.68 5.49 -16.74
C HIS A 290 -0.76 5.01 -16.89
N LEU A 291 -1.61 5.35 -15.93
CA LEU A 291 -3.05 5.15 -16.10
C LEU A 291 -3.55 5.92 -17.34
N PRO A 292 -4.46 5.33 -18.11
CA PRO A 292 -5.15 6.03 -19.18
C PRO A 292 -6.08 7.12 -18.62
N TYR A 293 -6.35 8.16 -19.43
CA TYR A 293 -7.26 9.22 -19.05
C TYR A 293 -8.18 9.64 -20.22
N TYR A 294 -9.24 10.38 -19.90
CA TYR A 294 -10.06 11.05 -20.88
C TYR A 294 -9.59 12.50 -20.99
N GLY A 295 -9.10 12.89 -22.13
CA GLY A 295 -8.69 14.26 -22.39
C GLY A 295 -8.07 14.34 -23.78
N ALA A 296 -8.40 15.36 -24.52
CA ALA A 296 -7.78 15.65 -25.82
C ALA A 296 -6.69 16.72 -25.68
N THR A 297 -6.79 17.60 -24.69
CA THR A 297 -5.99 18.82 -24.58
C THR A 297 -5.40 19.06 -23.18
N GLU A 298 -5.95 18.47 -22.13
CA GLU A 298 -5.47 18.66 -20.76
C GLU A 298 -4.69 17.45 -20.27
N ALA A 299 -3.51 17.70 -19.70
CA ALA A 299 -2.74 16.66 -19.06
C ALA A 299 -3.47 16.16 -17.80
N PRO A 300 -3.34 14.86 -17.46
CA PRO A 300 -3.96 14.35 -16.24
C PRO A 300 -3.35 14.99 -14.98
N GLN A 301 -4.16 15.07 -13.92
CA GLN A 301 -3.73 15.47 -12.58
C GLN A 301 -2.96 14.33 -11.91
N ASN A 302 -2.79 14.35 -10.61
CA ASN A 302 -2.12 13.30 -9.85
C ASN A 302 -3.07 12.13 -9.56
N THR A 303 -2.52 10.92 -9.50
CA THR A 303 -3.16 9.81 -8.81
C THR A 303 -3.05 9.99 -7.29
N ILE A 304 -3.87 9.26 -6.53
CA ILE A 304 -3.83 9.23 -5.07
C ILE A 304 -3.23 7.92 -4.57
N ILE A 305 -2.80 7.93 -3.31
CA ILE A 305 -2.23 6.75 -2.68
C ILE A 305 -3.25 5.63 -2.49
N GLY A 306 -2.75 4.41 -2.52
CA GLY A 306 -3.29 3.25 -1.84
C GLY A 306 -2.22 2.64 -0.96
N GLY A 307 -2.59 1.64 -0.19
CA GLY A 307 -1.66 0.97 0.71
C GLY A 307 -1.96 1.26 2.17
N SER A 308 -0.97 1.29 3.04
CA SER A 308 -1.22 1.37 4.48
C SER A 308 -0.19 2.17 5.25
N SER A 309 -0.60 2.53 6.47
CA SER A 309 0.27 3.04 7.52
C SER A 309 0.23 2.12 8.75
N LEU A 310 1.24 2.24 9.60
CA LEU A 310 1.38 1.47 10.83
C LEU A 310 0.94 2.33 12.02
N TRP A 311 -0.02 1.84 12.77
CA TRP A 311 -0.60 2.48 13.94
C TRP A 311 -0.11 1.79 15.20
N ALA A 312 0.51 2.55 16.11
CA ALA A 312 0.85 2.07 17.44
C ALA A 312 -0.40 2.14 18.32
N LEU A 313 -0.92 1.00 18.73
CA LEU A 313 -2.14 0.96 19.57
C LEU A 313 -1.81 1.28 21.03
N SER A 314 -2.72 1.99 21.72
CA SER A 314 -2.56 2.41 23.11
C SER A 314 -2.71 1.23 24.08
N GLY A 315 -2.51 1.47 25.38
CA GLY A 315 -2.67 0.45 26.43
C GLY A 315 -1.47 -0.49 26.59
N LYS A 316 -0.35 -0.19 25.93
CA LYS A 316 0.90 -0.96 26.03
C LYS A 316 1.86 -0.36 27.05
N SER A 317 2.73 -1.18 27.62
CA SER A 317 3.75 -0.75 28.57
C SER A 317 4.74 0.24 27.94
N LYS A 318 5.46 0.98 28.78
CA LYS A 318 6.51 1.90 28.31
C LYS A 318 7.61 1.17 27.51
N GLU A 319 7.97 -0.04 27.93
CA GLU A 319 9.02 -0.82 27.27
C GLU A 319 8.53 -1.37 25.91
N GLU A 320 7.27 -1.83 25.79
CA GLU A 320 6.67 -2.20 24.53
C GLU A 320 6.56 -1.00 23.57
N ASN A 321 6.22 0.19 24.08
CA ASN A 321 6.20 1.41 23.28
C ASN A 321 7.60 1.79 22.77
N LYS A 322 8.65 1.61 23.58
CA LYS A 322 10.04 1.78 23.12
C LYS A 322 10.43 0.77 22.05
N ALA A 323 10.05 -0.49 22.20
CA ALA A 323 10.26 -1.54 21.21
C ALA A 323 9.53 -1.23 19.90
N THR A 324 8.26 -0.80 19.99
CA THR A 324 7.46 -0.36 18.85
C THR A 324 8.12 0.81 18.12
N ALA A 325 8.55 1.83 18.84
CA ALA A 325 9.23 2.99 18.25
C ALA A 325 10.56 2.60 17.59
N ALA A 326 11.34 1.70 18.20
CA ALA A 326 12.60 1.22 17.63
C ALA A 326 12.37 0.45 16.31
N PHE A 327 11.36 -0.40 16.25
CA PHE A 327 11.01 -1.12 15.02
C PHE A 327 10.51 -0.19 13.92
N LEU A 328 9.64 0.76 14.25
CA LEU A 328 9.16 1.75 13.28
C LEU A 328 10.28 2.66 12.77
N ALA A 329 11.22 3.06 13.65
CA ALA A 329 12.42 3.79 13.25
C ALA A 329 13.32 2.96 12.31
N PHE A 330 13.49 1.66 12.57
CA PHE A 330 14.20 0.74 11.67
C PHE A 330 13.53 0.67 10.29
N LEU A 331 12.20 0.49 10.24
CA LEU A 331 11.45 0.45 8.98
C LEU A 331 11.56 1.75 8.18
N SER A 332 11.78 2.91 8.83
CA SER A 332 11.93 4.22 8.17
C SER A 332 13.35 4.52 7.67
N ARG A 333 14.32 3.64 7.92
CA ARG A 333 15.70 3.81 7.44
C ARG A 333 15.76 3.84 5.92
N THR A 334 16.65 4.65 5.38
CA THR A 334 16.81 4.82 3.93
C THR A 334 17.11 3.51 3.21
N ASP A 335 18.01 2.69 3.74
CA ASP A 335 18.39 1.39 3.16
C ASP A 335 17.20 0.40 3.17
N ILE A 336 16.42 0.37 4.23
CA ILE A 336 15.25 -0.50 4.37
C ILE A 336 14.14 -0.06 3.40
N GLN A 337 13.84 1.22 3.35
CA GLN A 337 12.80 1.77 2.48
C GLN A 337 13.17 1.71 0.99
N ALA A 338 14.44 1.94 0.64
CA ALA A 338 14.90 1.81 -0.74
C ALA A 338 14.81 0.36 -1.23
N LYS A 339 15.25 -0.60 -0.39
CA LYS A 339 15.12 -2.02 -0.72
C LYS A 339 13.66 -2.45 -0.82
N TRP A 340 12.81 -2.02 0.12
CA TRP A 340 11.38 -2.29 0.09
C TRP A 340 10.73 -1.81 -1.21
N HIS A 341 11.02 -0.58 -1.63
CA HIS A 341 10.57 -0.03 -2.90
C HIS A 341 11.03 -0.90 -4.10
N GLN A 342 12.32 -1.23 -4.16
CA GLN A 342 12.92 -1.98 -5.27
C GLN A 342 12.39 -3.42 -5.38
N ASP A 343 12.09 -4.05 -4.25
CA ASP A 343 11.61 -5.44 -4.22
C ASP A 343 10.09 -5.55 -4.44
N THR A 344 9.34 -4.52 -4.05
CA THR A 344 7.87 -4.59 -4.02
C THR A 344 7.17 -3.80 -5.11
N GLY A 345 7.78 -2.70 -5.60
CA GLY A 345 7.10 -1.71 -6.44
C GLY A 345 6.21 -0.73 -5.66
N TYR A 346 6.14 -0.83 -4.31
CA TYR A 346 5.64 0.27 -3.49
C TYR A 346 6.53 1.49 -3.64
N LEU A 347 6.00 2.68 -3.43
CA LEU A 347 6.79 3.91 -3.49
C LEU A 347 7.84 3.93 -2.37
N GLY A 348 8.99 4.52 -2.63
CA GLY A 348 9.90 4.94 -1.55
C GLY A 348 9.23 6.06 -0.76
N VAL A 349 8.62 5.72 0.39
CA VAL A 349 7.80 6.67 1.16
C VAL A 349 8.62 7.80 1.80
N THR A 350 9.95 7.70 1.81
CA THR A 350 10.85 8.78 2.22
C THR A 350 11.60 9.34 1.01
N THR A 351 11.84 10.65 1.02
CA THR A 351 12.60 11.33 -0.05
C THR A 351 14.03 10.80 -0.17
N ALA A 352 14.64 10.40 0.94
CA ALA A 352 15.97 9.80 0.97
C ALA A 352 15.99 8.43 0.27
N ALA A 353 14.99 7.58 0.50
CA ALA A 353 14.88 6.26 -0.15
C ALA A 353 14.64 6.38 -1.66
N ALA A 354 13.75 7.28 -2.08
CA ALA A 354 13.51 7.56 -3.49
C ALA A 354 14.81 8.07 -4.18
N SER A 355 15.54 8.97 -3.54
CA SER A 355 16.84 9.46 -4.05
C SER A 355 17.90 8.36 -4.12
N ALA A 356 18.00 7.50 -3.09
CA ALA A 356 18.93 6.37 -3.07
C ALA A 356 18.64 5.38 -4.20
N THR A 357 17.37 5.04 -4.42
CA THR A 357 16.96 4.17 -5.53
C THR A 357 17.30 4.76 -6.90
N LYS A 358 17.04 6.07 -7.10
CA LYS A 358 17.42 6.74 -8.34
C LYS A 358 18.94 6.71 -8.57
N LYS A 359 19.73 7.00 -7.53
CA LYS A 359 21.21 7.01 -7.59
C LYS A 359 21.80 5.63 -7.85
N SER A 360 21.16 4.54 -7.39
CA SER A 360 21.64 3.17 -7.64
C SER A 360 21.47 2.70 -9.10
N GLY A 361 20.80 3.49 -9.95
CA GLY A 361 20.50 3.11 -11.33
C GLY A 361 19.36 2.07 -11.47
N PHE A 362 18.64 1.78 -10.40
CA PHE A 362 17.58 0.77 -10.37
C PHE A 362 16.56 0.95 -11.50
N TYR A 363 16.11 2.18 -11.74
CA TYR A 363 15.10 2.47 -12.77
C TYR A 363 15.58 2.21 -14.21
N LYS A 364 16.91 2.30 -14.45
CA LYS A 364 17.50 1.95 -15.75
C LYS A 364 17.38 0.44 -16.02
N SER A 365 17.60 -0.36 -14.98
CA SER A 365 17.54 -1.82 -15.07
C SER A 365 16.10 -2.37 -14.93
N ASN A 366 15.16 -1.55 -14.44
CA ASN A 366 13.76 -1.92 -14.21
C ASN A 366 12.84 -0.80 -14.74
N PRO A 367 12.75 -0.63 -16.08
CA PRO A 367 12.00 0.48 -16.68
C PRO A 367 10.53 0.50 -16.27
N GLY A 368 10.01 1.71 -16.02
CA GLY A 368 8.62 1.95 -15.65
C GLY A 368 8.31 1.82 -14.15
N THR A 369 9.23 1.31 -13.33
CA THR A 369 9.02 1.21 -11.88
C THR A 369 9.01 2.56 -11.15
N ASP A 370 9.43 3.62 -11.82
CA ASP A 370 9.35 5.01 -11.37
C ASP A 370 8.02 5.71 -11.73
N LEU A 371 7.26 5.17 -12.68
CA LEU A 371 6.05 5.82 -13.22
C LEU A 371 4.98 6.09 -12.17
N ALA A 372 4.83 5.20 -11.20
CA ALA A 372 3.91 5.38 -10.07
C ALA A 372 4.22 6.67 -9.28
N GLY A 373 5.49 6.89 -8.97
CA GLY A 373 5.94 8.13 -8.31
C GLY A 373 5.77 9.37 -9.19
N ILE A 374 6.10 9.25 -10.47
CA ILE A 374 5.97 10.33 -11.45
C ILE A 374 4.51 10.79 -11.56
N GLN A 375 3.56 9.88 -11.73
CA GLN A 375 2.15 10.26 -11.91
C GLN A 375 1.50 10.77 -10.63
N MET A 376 1.93 10.30 -9.46
CA MET A 376 1.42 10.78 -8.17
C MET A 376 1.93 12.19 -7.82
N MET A 377 3.10 12.57 -8.31
CA MET A 377 3.76 13.84 -8.00
C MET A 377 3.87 14.76 -9.23
N ARG A 378 3.10 14.52 -10.28
CA ARG A 378 3.18 15.24 -11.55
C ARG A 378 2.88 16.73 -11.40
N ASN A 379 1.86 17.07 -10.63
CA ASN A 379 1.36 18.41 -10.45
C ASN A 379 1.29 18.79 -8.97
N LYS A 380 1.05 20.06 -8.70
CA LYS A 380 0.65 20.52 -7.37
C LYS A 380 -0.67 19.85 -6.99
N VAL A 381 -0.74 19.31 -5.78
CA VAL A 381 -1.93 18.66 -5.24
C VAL A 381 -3.10 19.66 -5.17
N THR A 382 -4.27 19.23 -5.66
CA THR A 382 -5.54 19.96 -5.54
C THR A 382 -6.41 19.37 -4.45
N GLN A 383 -7.56 19.97 -4.19
CA GLN A 383 -8.57 19.39 -3.29
C GLN A 383 -9.08 18.02 -3.76
N ASN A 384 -9.06 17.75 -5.08
CA ASN A 384 -9.55 16.50 -5.67
C ASN A 384 -8.47 15.41 -5.76
N SER A 385 -7.18 15.79 -5.72
CA SER A 385 -6.05 14.86 -5.85
C SER A 385 -5.22 14.69 -4.55
N LYS A 386 -5.75 15.16 -3.42
CA LYS A 386 -5.11 15.04 -2.11
C LYS A 386 -5.27 13.64 -1.49
N GLY A 387 -6.28 12.90 -1.92
CA GLY A 387 -6.71 11.63 -1.34
C GLY A 387 -8.17 11.70 -0.88
N LEU A 388 -8.60 10.70 -0.13
CA LEU A 388 -9.96 10.56 0.38
C LEU A 388 -9.91 10.31 1.89
N ARG A 389 -10.67 11.09 2.67
CA ARG A 389 -10.70 10.98 4.15
C ARG A 389 -12.14 10.88 4.63
N LEU A 390 -12.76 9.72 4.41
CA LEU A 390 -14.16 9.47 4.70
C LEU A 390 -14.31 8.53 5.89
N GLY A 391 -15.28 8.80 6.76
CA GLY A 391 -15.71 7.86 7.79
C GLY A 391 -16.38 6.63 7.15
N SER A 392 -16.26 5.46 7.79
CA SER A 392 -16.84 4.20 7.28
C SER A 392 -16.48 3.86 5.82
N PHE A 393 -15.33 4.33 5.35
CA PHE A 393 -14.99 4.24 3.93
C PHE A 393 -14.81 2.80 3.45
N ASP A 394 -14.43 1.86 4.32
CA ASP A 394 -14.39 0.43 3.96
C ASP A 394 -15.79 -0.10 3.58
N GLN A 395 -16.82 0.31 4.30
CA GLN A 395 -18.21 -0.04 3.97
C GLN A 395 -18.69 0.66 2.68
N ILE A 396 -18.37 1.96 2.52
CA ILE A 396 -18.68 2.71 1.31
C ILE A 396 -18.04 2.06 0.09
N ARG A 397 -16.76 1.70 0.16
CA ARG A 397 -16.06 1.00 -0.92
C ARG A 397 -16.69 -0.36 -1.24
N GLY A 398 -17.14 -1.11 -0.22
CA GLY A 398 -17.85 -2.37 -0.41
C GLY A 398 -19.15 -2.21 -1.19
N ILE A 399 -19.93 -1.14 -0.91
CA ILE A 399 -21.15 -0.80 -1.66
C ILE A 399 -20.81 -0.40 -3.10
N ILE A 400 -19.79 0.44 -3.28
CA ILE A 400 -19.32 0.82 -4.62
C ILE A 400 -18.90 -0.40 -5.43
N ASP A 401 -18.15 -1.32 -4.83
CA ASP A 401 -17.74 -2.57 -5.48
C ASP A 401 -18.96 -3.35 -5.97
N GLU A 402 -19.98 -3.50 -5.14
CA GLU A 402 -21.21 -4.23 -5.47
C GLU A 402 -22.01 -3.54 -6.61
N GLU A 403 -22.15 -2.22 -6.55
CA GLU A 403 -22.83 -1.46 -7.60
C GLU A 403 -22.11 -1.57 -8.95
N MET A 404 -20.79 -1.44 -8.96
CA MET A 404 -19.98 -1.58 -10.18
C MET A 404 -20.05 -3.02 -10.73
N GLU A 405 -20.08 -4.05 -9.88
CA GLU A 405 -20.30 -5.44 -10.31
C GLU A 405 -21.65 -5.59 -11.04
N GLY A 406 -22.69 -4.91 -10.55
CA GLY A 406 -24.00 -4.86 -11.22
C GLY A 406 -23.91 -4.29 -12.63
N VAL A 407 -23.08 -3.29 -12.87
CA VAL A 407 -22.85 -2.73 -14.21
C VAL A 407 -22.05 -3.70 -15.09
N TYR A 408 -21.02 -4.35 -14.55
CA TYR A 408 -20.18 -5.27 -15.31
C TYR A 408 -20.95 -6.52 -15.76
N ASN A 409 -21.86 -7.04 -14.96
CA ASN A 409 -22.70 -8.19 -15.30
C ASN A 409 -23.98 -7.82 -16.07
N GLY A 410 -24.22 -6.52 -16.33
CA GLY A 410 -25.36 -6.03 -17.12
C GLY A 410 -26.69 -5.97 -16.37
N THR A 411 -26.69 -6.13 -15.05
CA THR A 411 -27.94 -6.06 -14.22
C THR A 411 -28.28 -4.63 -13.81
N LYS A 412 -27.31 -3.70 -13.92
CA LYS A 412 -27.50 -2.27 -13.62
C LYS A 412 -26.92 -1.41 -14.74
N THR A 413 -27.45 -0.20 -14.87
CA THR A 413 -26.83 0.86 -15.69
C THR A 413 -25.77 1.60 -14.87
N ALA A 414 -24.83 2.26 -15.55
CA ALA A 414 -23.83 3.08 -14.89
C ALA A 414 -24.43 4.34 -14.24
#